data_e4f4ebbf90f64177b67108427856123b
#
_entry.id   e4f4ebbf90f64177b67108427856123b
#
_cell.length_a   1.000
_cell.length_b   1.000
_cell.length_c   1.000
_cell.angle_alpha   90.00
_cell.angle_beta   90.00
_cell.angle_gamma   90.00
#
_symmetry.space_group_name_H-M   'P 1'
#
loop_
_entity.id
_entity.type
_entity.pdbx_description
1 polymer ?
#
loop_
_entity_poly.entity_id
_entity_poly.type
_entity_poly.pdbx_seq_one_letter_code
_entity_poly.pdbx_strand_id
1 'polypeptide(L)'
;MSEAASQIRPGIAPYLEIRSAKSPAVAPDGELLAYLSDESGTHQIWLRPLAGGAPWRLTDMPEPVGSIAFNPKSRDLLFTMDCGGDERHQLWLVPGASGVPQPLTDDPTVVHVWGCWAPDGQRIAFASNARDREHMDIYVMDMATRATRRVFEGSGYREALAFFPDGRSLLMADATHAMNDQDLYRLDLESGAREALLPHEGRARYAASRMKKDGSGFFTITDQGREFLSVAFRSATDGALNWVVERDGQDIEAVALAPDQNRLAYVANDRGWNRIFVRDIAGGAEFEVEGFPAGSIGSVAWLPDGSGLIFPLDGSTSSPDIWRFDIASKQVKRLTDASKAGLDPAGFVEPTVASTKSFDGLEVPFFVYRPRGKAPDGGYPAVVVVHGGPEAQWTPIFRADLQFFLSQGIMVIAPNVRGSTGYGRSYHHLDDKHLRMDSVADLKAVRLWLREQSDVNDERVAVYGRSYGGFMVLAALTEQPDLWKVGIEFYGIANFLTLLQTTGPWRRYLRAVEYGDPVADRENLIRFSPIHKLDRIRVPLFIAQGLDDPRVPPGESEMIYSVLRGLGRPVEYLRIPHEGHGFARIENRRAVFGGVARFLREHL
;
A
#
# COMPACT_ATOMS: atom_id res chain seq x y z
N MET A 1 -44.82 19.62 -19.42
CA MET A 1 -44.39 18.21 -19.52
C MET A 1 -42.87 18.24 -19.74
N SER A 2 -42.09 18.18 -18.67
CA SER A 2 -40.64 18.08 -18.77
C SER A 2 -40.27 16.59 -18.72
N GLU A 3 -39.81 16.06 -19.84
CA GLU A 3 -39.15 14.76 -19.91
C GLU A 3 -37.90 14.76 -19.03
N ALA A 4 -38.01 14.28 -17.82
CA ALA A 4 -36.88 13.76 -17.09
C ALA A 4 -36.49 12.45 -17.79
N ALA A 5 -35.61 12.54 -18.78
CA ALA A 5 -34.94 11.37 -19.32
C ALA A 5 -34.32 10.63 -18.14
N SER A 6 -34.84 9.46 -17.80
CA SER A 6 -34.23 8.54 -16.84
C SER A 6 -32.90 8.15 -17.44
N GLN A 7 -31.84 8.87 -17.10
CA GLN A 7 -30.47 8.45 -17.43
C GLN A 7 -30.26 7.08 -16.79
N ILE A 8 -30.19 6.06 -17.63
CA ILE A 8 -29.80 4.70 -17.19
C ILE A 8 -28.41 4.84 -16.59
N ARG A 9 -28.30 4.74 -15.27
CA ARG A 9 -27.01 4.80 -14.58
C ARG A 9 -26.17 3.60 -15.04
N PRO A 10 -24.91 3.81 -15.43
CA PRO A 10 -24.06 2.71 -15.89
C PRO A 10 -23.91 1.66 -14.79
N GLY A 11 -23.80 0.39 -15.17
CA GLY A 11 -23.39 -0.68 -14.26
C GLY A 11 -21.94 -0.50 -13.80
N ILE A 12 -21.48 -1.34 -12.88
CA ILE A 12 -20.11 -1.23 -12.34
C ILE A 12 -19.01 -1.57 -13.37
N ALA A 13 -19.29 -2.35 -14.39
CA ALA A 13 -18.30 -2.87 -15.34
C ALA A 13 -17.40 -1.79 -15.97
N PRO A 14 -17.90 -0.66 -16.49
CA PRO A 14 -17.02 0.39 -17.04
C PRO A 14 -16.03 0.95 -16.01
N TYR A 15 -16.44 1.08 -14.74
CA TYR A 15 -15.55 1.55 -13.67
C TYR A 15 -14.39 0.58 -13.43
N LEU A 16 -14.64 -0.73 -13.49
CA LEU A 16 -13.63 -1.76 -13.30
C LEU A 16 -12.65 -1.88 -14.47
N GLU A 17 -13.02 -1.33 -15.63
CA GLU A 17 -12.20 -1.30 -16.84
C GLU A 17 -11.34 -0.04 -16.96
N ILE A 18 -11.46 0.90 -16.02
CA ILE A 18 -10.52 2.03 -15.93
C ILE A 18 -9.12 1.49 -15.69
N ARG A 19 -8.15 1.97 -16.48
CA ARG A 19 -6.75 1.52 -16.45
C ARG A 19 -5.88 2.42 -15.60
N SER A 20 -4.65 1.97 -15.39
CA SER A 20 -3.67 2.65 -14.55
C SER A 20 -2.27 2.58 -15.16
N ALA A 21 -1.43 3.58 -14.84
CA ALA A 21 -0.01 3.57 -15.07
C ALA A 21 0.70 3.95 -13.77
N LYS A 22 1.58 3.08 -13.25
CA LYS A 22 2.21 3.22 -11.94
C LYS A 22 3.64 2.69 -11.92
N SER A 23 4.35 2.85 -10.79
CA SER A 23 5.70 2.32 -10.55
C SER A 23 6.69 2.72 -11.64
N PRO A 24 6.93 4.02 -11.89
CA PRO A 24 7.87 4.46 -12.92
C PRO A 24 9.31 4.12 -12.57
N ALA A 25 10.10 3.72 -13.58
CA ALA A 25 11.55 3.58 -13.51
C ALA A 25 12.17 4.22 -14.75
N VAL A 26 13.20 5.05 -14.57
CA VAL A 26 13.90 5.72 -15.68
C VAL A 26 15.18 4.95 -15.98
N ALA A 27 15.43 4.66 -17.26
CA ALA A 27 16.68 4.04 -17.69
C ALA A 27 17.89 4.97 -17.40
N PRO A 28 19.09 4.42 -17.11
CA PRO A 28 20.23 5.21 -16.68
C PRO A 28 20.73 6.23 -17.70
N ASP A 29 20.43 6.03 -18.99
CA ASP A 29 20.73 6.98 -20.07
C ASP A 29 19.71 8.13 -20.19
N GLY A 30 18.60 8.07 -19.45
CA GLY A 30 17.55 9.08 -19.50
C GLY A 30 16.63 9.03 -20.73
N GLU A 31 16.74 8.02 -21.59
CA GLU A 31 15.97 7.95 -22.84
C GLU A 31 14.63 7.23 -22.68
N LEU A 32 14.55 6.24 -21.79
CA LEU A 32 13.37 5.40 -21.61
C LEU A 32 12.77 5.52 -20.21
N LEU A 33 11.46 5.55 -20.18
CA LEU A 33 10.64 5.34 -19.00
C LEU A 33 10.00 3.95 -19.07
N ALA A 34 10.26 3.09 -18.08
CA ALA A 34 9.49 1.87 -17.83
C ALA A 34 8.42 2.16 -16.76
N TYR A 35 7.26 1.54 -16.90
CA TYR A 35 6.18 1.64 -15.93
C TYR A 35 5.27 0.41 -15.99
N LEU A 36 4.52 0.17 -14.94
CA LEU A 36 3.50 -0.87 -14.91
C LEU A 36 2.17 -0.30 -15.39
N SER A 37 1.51 -1.01 -16.32
CA SER A 37 0.16 -0.67 -16.75
C SER A 37 -0.67 -1.92 -16.99
N ASP A 38 -1.97 -1.82 -16.67
CA ASP A 38 -2.97 -2.86 -16.89
C ASP A 38 -3.79 -2.66 -18.18
N GLU A 39 -3.31 -1.84 -19.12
CA GLU A 39 -3.93 -1.65 -20.45
C GLU A 39 -4.17 -2.97 -21.19
N SER A 40 -3.34 -3.99 -20.97
CA SER A 40 -3.48 -5.33 -21.55
C SER A 40 -4.33 -6.31 -20.71
N GLY A 41 -4.96 -5.83 -19.63
CA GLY A 41 -5.82 -6.64 -18.73
C GLY A 41 -5.22 -6.84 -17.35
N THR A 42 -3.94 -7.22 -17.25
CA THR A 42 -3.16 -7.30 -16.01
C THR A 42 -1.94 -6.40 -16.09
N HIS A 43 -1.33 -6.07 -14.95
CA HIS A 43 -0.14 -5.23 -14.91
C HIS A 43 1.02 -5.91 -15.65
N GLN A 44 1.50 -5.25 -16.71
CA GLN A 44 2.68 -5.62 -17.49
C GLN A 44 3.64 -4.43 -17.56
N ILE A 45 4.89 -4.66 -17.94
CA ILE A 45 5.85 -3.59 -18.17
C ILE A 45 5.58 -2.95 -19.52
N TRP A 46 5.44 -1.64 -19.50
CA TRP A 46 5.35 -0.79 -20.68
C TRP A 46 6.55 0.14 -20.73
N LEU A 47 7.02 0.43 -21.92
CA LEU A 47 8.11 1.37 -22.18
C LEU A 47 7.60 2.56 -22.95
N ARG A 48 8.22 3.73 -22.69
CA ARG A 48 7.95 4.98 -23.40
C ARG A 48 9.25 5.78 -23.54
N PRO A 49 9.55 6.37 -24.73
CA PRO A 49 10.64 7.32 -24.87
C PRO A 49 10.32 8.61 -24.07
N LEU A 50 11.26 9.10 -23.28
CA LEU A 50 11.09 10.35 -22.53
C LEU A 50 11.07 11.60 -23.41
N ALA A 51 11.74 11.53 -24.59
CA ALA A 51 11.68 12.58 -25.61
C ALA A 51 10.31 12.70 -26.31
N GLY A 52 9.43 11.71 -26.14
CA GLY A 52 8.12 11.62 -26.78
C GLY A 52 8.03 10.42 -27.73
N GLY A 53 6.80 10.02 -28.07
CA GLY A 53 6.53 8.84 -28.90
C GLY A 53 5.46 7.96 -28.25
N ALA A 54 4.98 6.96 -29.02
CA ALA A 54 4.00 6.01 -28.53
C ALA A 54 4.64 5.02 -27.53
N PRO A 55 3.94 4.66 -26.45
CA PRO A 55 4.37 3.58 -25.58
C PRO A 55 4.18 2.22 -26.25
N TRP A 56 4.96 1.23 -25.82
CA TRP A 56 4.78 -0.16 -26.22
C TRP A 56 4.89 -1.10 -25.02
N ARG A 57 4.19 -2.23 -25.08
CA ARG A 57 4.25 -3.27 -24.06
C ARG A 57 5.55 -4.06 -24.23
N LEU A 58 6.33 -4.17 -23.15
CA LEU A 58 7.58 -4.94 -23.12
C LEU A 58 7.35 -6.39 -22.71
N THR A 59 6.46 -6.65 -21.74
CA THR A 59 6.20 -8.00 -21.22
C THR A 59 4.78 -8.48 -21.54
N ASP A 60 4.64 -9.78 -21.70
CA ASP A 60 3.37 -10.49 -21.85
C ASP A 60 3.41 -11.73 -20.94
N MET A 61 3.54 -11.48 -19.63
CA MET A 61 3.64 -12.54 -18.64
C MET A 61 2.25 -13.07 -18.28
N PRO A 62 2.13 -14.37 -17.89
CA PRO A 62 0.84 -14.96 -17.53
C PRO A 62 0.23 -14.37 -16.26
N GLU A 63 1.05 -13.79 -15.38
CA GLU A 63 0.67 -13.19 -14.11
C GLU A 63 1.02 -11.70 -14.07
N PRO A 64 0.43 -10.92 -13.14
CA PRO A 64 0.78 -9.52 -12.98
C PRO A 64 2.25 -9.33 -12.61
N VAL A 65 2.91 -8.39 -13.27
CA VAL A 65 4.27 -7.97 -12.94
C VAL A 65 4.23 -7.02 -11.73
N GLY A 66 5.14 -7.25 -10.79
CA GLY A 66 5.30 -6.45 -9.57
C GLY A 66 6.35 -5.35 -9.68
N SER A 67 7.32 -5.31 -8.77
CA SER A 67 8.37 -4.29 -8.74
C SER A 67 9.23 -4.30 -10.00
N ILE A 68 9.68 -3.11 -10.45
CA ILE A 68 10.59 -2.97 -11.59
C ILE A 68 11.80 -2.10 -11.21
N ALA A 69 12.99 -2.44 -11.70
CA ALA A 69 14.22 -1.68 -11.46
C ALA A 69 15.22 -1.82 -12.61
N PHE A 70 15.63 -0.72 -13.21
CA PHE A 70 16.74 -0.74 -14.17
C PHE A 70 18.08 -1.00 -13.49
N ASN A 71 18.94 -1.72 -14.17
CA ASN A 71 20.36 -1.77 -13.87
C ASN A 71 20.95 -0.35 -13.95
N PRO A 72 21.76 0.12 -12.98
CA PRO A 72 22.29 1.47 -12.98
C PRO A 72 23.32 1.76 -14.09
N LYS A 73 23.74 0.75 -14.87
CA LYS A 73 24.75 0.84 -15.93
C LYS A 73 24.28 0.39 -17.30
N SER A 74 23.12 -0.26 -17.39
CA SER A 74 22.57 -0.76 -18.65
C SER A 74 21.05 -0.62 -18.68
N ARG A 75 20.43 -0.96 -19.81
CA ARG A 75 18.96 -1.06 -19.91
C ARG A 75 18.41 -2.43 -19.48
N ASP A 76 19.18 -3.23 -18.78
CA ASP A 76 18.66 -4.46 -18.19
C ASP A 76 17.62 -4.10 -17.12
N LEU A 77 16.45 -4.71 -17.23
CA LEU A 77 15.32 -4.39 -16.37
C LEU A 77 14.94 -5.61 -15.53
N LEU A 78 15.14 -5.51 -14.23
CA LEU A 78 14.68 -6.51 -13.27
C LEU A 78 13.22 -6.28 -12.93
N PHE A 79 12.46 -7.37 -12.74
CA PHE A 79 11.11 -7.32 -12.20
C PHE A 79 10.80 -8.52 -11.29
N THR A 80 9.71 -8.41 -10.54
CA THR A 80 9.18 -9.50 -9.69
C THR A 80 7.84 -9.97 -10.22
N MET A 81 7.53 -11.27 -10.00
CA MET A 81 6.24 -11.87 -10.34
C MET A 81 5.96 -13.02 -9.38
N ASP A 82 4.73 -13.16 -8.92
CA ASP A 82 4.23 -14.33 -8.19
C ASP A 82 3.22 -15.12 -9.03
N CYS A 83 2.64 -16.18 -8.48
CA CYS A 83 1.66 -17.01 -9.16
C CYS A 83 0.32 -16.96 -8.42
N GLY A 84 -0.74 -16.52 -9.11
CA GLY A 84 -2.08 -16.47 -8.52
C GLY A 84 -2.21 -15.57 -7.28
N GLY A 85 -1.27 -14.64 -7.05
CA GLY A 85 -1.26 -13.75 -5.89
C GLY A 85 -0.79 -14.41 -4.59
N ASP A 86 -0.02 -15.50 -4.66
CA ASP A 86 0.50 -16.27 -3.52
C ASP A 86 1.67 -15.58 -2.79
N GLU A 87 2.12 -14.42 -3.30
CA GLU A 87 3.23 -13.61 -2.79
C GLU A 87 4.60 -14.31 -2.75
N ARG A 88 4.74 -15.47 -3.39
CA ARG A 88 6.03 -16.13 -3.55
C ARG A 88 6.75 -15.59 -4.76
N HIS A 89 7.07 -14.28 -4.68
CA HIS A 89 7.69 -13.57 -5.79
C HIS A 89 8.99 -14.22 -6.24
N GLN A 90 9.11 -14.37 -7.56
CA GLN A 90 10.35 -14.75 -8.24
C GLN A 90 10.95 -13.52 -8.91
N LEU A 91 12.28 -13.49 -9.01
CA LEU A 91 13.04 -12.44 -9.67
C LEU A 91 13.22 -12.79 -11.16
N TRP A 92 13.02 -11.80 -12.01
CA TRP A 92 13.11 -11.93 -13.48
C TRP A 92 13.94 -10.79 -14.05
N LEU A 93 14.55 -11.01 -15.22
CA LEU A 93 15.33 -10.03 -15.95
C LEU A 93 14.85 -9.94 -17.40
N VAL A 94 14.70 -8.70 -17.91
CA VAL A 94 14.59 -8.40 -19.34
C VAL A 94 15.90 -7.78 -19.78
N PRO A 95 16.75 -8.49 -20.54
CA PRO A 95 18.03 -7.97 -21.03
C PRO A 95 17.80 -6.77 -21.99
N GLY A 96 18.52 -5.67 -21.75
CA GLY A 96 18.52 -4.49 -22.62
C GLY A 96 17.17 -3.81 -22.82
N ALA A 97 16.16 -4.10 -21.96
CA ALA A 97 14.77 -3.65 -22.10
C ALA A 97 14.13 -3.96 -23.47
N SER A 98 14.55 -5.03 -24.11
CA SER A 98 14.05 -5.50 -25.42
C SER A 98 14.16 -7.01 -25.61
N GLY A 99 14.89 -7.70 -24.71
CA GLY A 99 15.07 -9.15 -24.72
C GLY A 99 13.85 -9.91 -24.19
N VAL A 100 13.92 -11.22 -24.27
CA VAL A 100 12.93 -12.12 -23.69
C VAL A 100 13.13 -12.16 -22.16
N PRO A 101 12.07 -12.06 -21.35
CA PRO A 101 12.16 -12.22 -19.91
C PRO A 101 12.80 -13.56 -19.50
N GLN A 102 13.77 -13.52 -18.61
CA GLN A 102 14.51 -14.65 -18.10
C GLN A 102 14.32 -14.77 -16.58
N PRO A 103 13.99 -15.95 -16.03
CA PRO A 103 13.95 -16.12 -14.59
C PRO A 103 15.36 -16.03 -14.00
N LEU A 104 15.48 -15.33 -12.88
CA LEU A 104 16.69 -15.32 -12.04
C LEU A 104 16.54 -16.30 -10.87
N THR A 105 15.31 -16.54 -10.44
CA THR A 105 14.93 -17.53 -9.43
C THR A 105 13.69 -18.28 -9.92
N ASP A 106 13.53 -19.55 -9.54
CA ASP A 106 12.51 -20.43 -10.10
C ASP A 106 11.90 -21.44 -9.10
N ASP A 107 12.16 -21.29 -7.79
CA ASP A 107 11.53 -22.13 -6.76
C ASP A 107 10.18 -21.54 -6.32
N PRO A 108 9.03 -22.11 -6.77
CA PRO A 108 7.70 -21.57 -6.47
C PRO A 108 7.30 -21.70 -5.00
N THR A 109 8.10 -22.36 -4.17
CA THR A 109 7.86 -22.50 -2.73
C THR A 109 8.60 -21.46 -1.90
N VAL A 110 9.46 -20.65 -2.54
CA VAL A 110 10.34 -19.65 -1.92
C VAL A 110 9.83 -18.24 -2.18
N VAL A 111 9.94 -17.41 -1.17
CA VAL A 111 9.72 -15.96 -1.29
C VAL A 111 11.05 -15.26 -1.52
N HIS A 112 11.11 -14.41 -2.55
CA HIS A 112 12.21 -13.50 -2.78
C HIS A 112 11.71 -12.07 -2.69
N VAL A 113 12.33 -11.26 -1.83
CA VAL A 113 12.06 -9.82 -1.71
C VAL A 113 13.18 -9.07 -2.42
N TRP A 114 12.82 -8.39 -3.50
CA TRP A 114 13.75 -7.54 -4.23
C TRP A 114 14.37 -6.48 -3.30
N GLY A 115 15.69 -6.31 -3.39
CA GLY A 115 16.42 -5.31 -2.65
C GLY A 115 17.01 -4.24 -3.59
N CYS A 116 18.22 -4.44 -4.08
CA CYS A 116 18.92 -3.41 -4.84
C CYS A 116 19.94 -3.98 -5.84
N TRP A 117 20.25 -3.16 -6.85
CA TRP A 117 21.42 -3.32 -7.69
C TRP A 117 22.69 -2.81 -7.00
N ALA A 118 23.82 -3.48 -7.21
CA ALA A 118 25.12 -2.89 -6.90
C ALA A 118 25.40 -1.70 -7.84
N PRO A 119 26.18 -0.68 -7.37
CA PRO A 119 26.44 0.52 -8.19
C PRO A 119 27.17 0.24 -9.51
N ASP A 120 27.90 -0.87 -9.59
CA ASP A 120 28.59 -1.32 -10.81
C ASP A 120 27.65 -2.04 -11.81
N GLY A 121 26.41 -2.39 -11.38
CA GLY A 121 25.46 -3.13 -12.17
C GLY A 121 25.75 -4.62 -12.35
N GLN A 122 26.80 -5.14 -11.69
CA GLN A 122 27.22 -6.53 -11.85
C GLN A 122 26.60 -7.51 -10.85
N ARG A 123 26.02 -6.99 -9.78
CA ARG A 123 25.38 -7.83 -8.74
C ARG A 123 24.05 -7.25 -8.31
N ILE A 124 23.21 -8.14 -7.79
CA ILE A 124 21.98 -7.78 -7.08
C ILE A 124 22.02 -8.33 -5.65
N ALA A 125 21.36 -7.64 -4.74
CA ALA A 125 21.07 -8.14 -3.40
C ALA A 125 19.56 -8.27 -3.20
N PHE A 126 19.14 -9.32 -2.52
CA PHE A 126 17.74 -9.60 -2.22
C PHE A 126 17.62 -10.40 -0.92
N ALA A 127 16.44 -10.35 -0.31
CA ALA A 127 16.13 -11.23 0.81
C ALA A 127 15.38 -12.48 0.31
N SER A 128 15.58 -13.61 0.99
CA SER A 128 14.92 -14.86 0.61
C SER A 128 14.76 -15.81 1.80
N ASN A 129 13.64 -16.54 1.83
CA ASN A 129 13.37 -17.59 2.78
C ASN A 129 13.72 -19.00 2.25
N ALA A 130 14.67 -19.08 1.31
CA ALA A 130 15.09 -20.34 0.67
C ALA A 130 15.65 -21.36 1.68
N ARG A 131 16.39 -20.90 2.71
CA ARG A 131 16.93 -21.78 3.76
C ARG A 131 15.86 -22.28 4.72
N ASP A 132 14.98 -21.36 5.13
CA ASP A 132 13.94 -21.62 6.14
C ASP A 132 12.72 -20.77 5.80
N ARG A 133 11.55 -21.37 5.66
CA ARG A 133 10.31 -20.70 5.21
C ARG A 133 9.81 -19.60 6.16
N GLU A 134 10.29 -19.59 7.41
CA GLU A 134 9.92 -18.57 8.40
C GLU A 134 10.86 -17.36 8.42
N HIS A 135 12.11 -17.51 7.89
CA HIS A 135 13.18 -16.54 8.07
C HIS A 135 13.69 -16.00 6.74
N MET A 136 13.88 -14.67 6.67
CA MET A 136 14.43 -13.99 5.50
C MET A 136 15.93 -13.78 5.69
N ASP A 137 16.73 -14.48 4.90
CA ASP A 137 18.18 -14.31 4.83
C ASP A 137 18.56 -13.35 3.69
N ILE A 138 19.78 -12.81 3.71
CA ILE A 138 20.28 -11.94 2.64
C ILE A 138 21.15 -12.71 1.67
N TYR A 139 20.87 -12.54 0.38
CA TYR A 139 21.57 -13.15 -0.74
C TYR A 139 22.12 -12.10 -1.69
N VAL A 140 23.25 -12.43 -2.32
CA VAL A 140 23.84 -11.67 -3.43
C VAL A 140 24.00 -12.61 -4.62
N MET A 141 23.56 -12.15 -5.79
CA MET A 141 23.72 -12.86 -7.07
C MET A 141 24.65 -12.08 -7.99
N ASP A 142 25.63 -12.75 -8.58
CA ASP A 142 26.44 -12.25 -9.68
C ASP A 142 25.67 -12.36 -11.00
N MET A 143 25.53 -11.26 -11.72
CA MET A 143 24.64 -11.20 -12.90
C MET A 143 25.24 -11.85 -14.14
N ALA A 144 26.55 -11.99 -14.23
CA ALA A 144 27.20 -12.66 -15.36
C ALA A 144 27.16 -14.18 -15.25
N THR A 145 27.39 -14.71 -14.05
CA THR A 145 27.47 -16.16 -13.80
C THR A 145 26.17 -16.75 -13.23
N ARG A 146 25.25 -15.90 -12.74
CA ARG A 146 24.05 -16.29 -11.98
C ARG A 146 24.35 -17.01 -10.65
N ALA A 147 25.61 -17.05 -10.24
CA ALA A 147 25.99 -17.62 -8.96
C ALA A 147 25.41 -16.81 -7.81
N THR A 148 24.66 -17.49 -6.96
CA THR A 148 23.99 -16.88 -5.81
C THR A 148 24.66 -17.34 -4.52
N ARG A 149 24.97 -16.39 -3.65
CA ARG A 149 25.58 -16.66 -2.34
C ARG A 149 24.75 -16.03 -1.22
N ARG A 150 24.42 -16.82 -0.20
CA ARG A 150 23.90 -16.29 1.06
C ARG A 150 25.02 -15.56 1.79
N VAL A 151 24.81 -14.28 2.11
CA VAL A 151 25.79 -13.42 2.76
C VAL A 151 25.46 -13.13 4.22
N PHE A 152 24.21 -13.37 4.61
CA PHE A 152 23.79 -13.29 6.01
C PHE A 152 22.64 -14.29 6.27
N GLU A 153 22.64 -14.94 7.44
CA GLU A 153 21.56 -15.79 7.93
C GLU A 153 21.14 -15.42 9.35
N GLY A 154 19.89 -15.66 9.69
CA GLY A 154 19.37 -15.43 11.04
C GLY A 154 17.86 -15.73 11.14
N SER A 155 17.33 -15.64 12.34
CA SER A 155 15.88 -15.74 12.57
C SER A 155 15.20 -14.38 12.40
N GLY A 156 14.00 -14.31 11.80
CA GLY A 156 13.20 -13.10 11.61
C GLY A 156 13.20 -12.59 10.18
N TYR A 157 12.83 -11.30 10.01
CA TYR A 157 12.61 -10.66 8.71
C TYR A 157 13.65 -9.58 8.43
N ARG A 158 14.25 -9.63 7.24
CA ARG A 158 15.31 -8.70 6.81
C ARG A 158 15.11 -8.26 5.38
N GLU A 159 15.69 -7.11 5.07
CA GLU A 159 15.70 -6.54 3.71
C GLU A 159 17.08 -6.00 3.35
N ALA A 160 17.44 -6.16 2.08
CA ALA A 160 18.64 -5.56 1.48
C ALA A 160 18.27 -4.20 0.90
N LEU A 161 18.74 -3.10 1.50
CA LEU A 161 18.30 -1.75 1.12
C LEU A 161 19.18 -1.10 0.05
N ALA A 162 20.48 -1.13 0.22
CA ALA A 162 21.43 -0.51 -0.70
C ALA A 162 22.85 -1.07 -0.52
N PHE A 163 23.61 -1.19 -1.60
CA PHE A 163 25.05 -1.37 -1.48
C PHE A 163 25.72 -0.07 -1.05
N PHE A 164 26.75 -0.18 -0.21
CA PHE A 164 27.67 0.93 0.00
C PHE A 164 28.49 1.18 -1.26
N PRO A 165 29.03 2.41 -1.46
CA PRO A 165 29.81 2.74 -2.66
C PRO A 165 31.06 1.88 -2.86
N ASP A 166 31.60 1.29 -1.78
CA ASP A 166 32.73 0.35 -1.83
C ASP A 166 32.38 -0.98 -2.53
N GLY A 167 31.09 -1.26 -2.72
CA GLY A 167 30.57 -2.52 -3.27
C GLY A 167 30.86 -3.76 -2.43
N ARG A 168 31.44 -3.60 -1.22
CA ARG A 168 31.81 -4.67 -0.28
C ARG A 168 30.85 -4.81 0.87
N SER A 169 30.06 -3.78 1.13
CA SER A 169 29.11 -3.75 2.22
C SER A 169 27.71 -3.45 1.71
N LEU A 170 26.71 -3.90 2.48
CA LEU A 170 25.29 -3.70 2.22
C LEU A 170 24.63 -3.03 3.42
N LEU A 171 23.77 -2.06 3.17
CA LEU A 171 22.82 -1.57 4.16
C LEU A 171 21.67 -2.58 4.26
N MET A 172 21.50 -3.17 5.43
CA MET A 172 20.49 -4.16 5.75
C MET A 172 19.55 -3.59 6.81
N ALA A 173 18.24 -3.71 6.59
CA ALA A 173 17.24 -3.52 7.65
C ALA A 173 16.92 -4.87 8.29
N ASP A 174 16.81 -4.88 9.60
CA ASP A 174 16.33 -6.01 10.41
C ASP A 174 15.03 -5.60 11.09
N ALA A 175 13.91 -6.18 10.66
CA ALA A 175 12.57 -5.95 11.21
C ALA A 175 12.09 -7.16 12.04
N THR A 176 13.02 -7.85 12.69
CA THR A 176 12.72 -9.09 13.44
C THR A 176 11.74 -8.84 14.60
N HIS A 177 11.77 -7.63 15.18
CA HIS A 177 10.90 -7.29 16.30
C HIS A 177 9.52 -6.79 15.83
N ALA A 178 9.49 -5.93 14.81
CA ALA A 178 8.25 -5.44 14.19
C ALA A 178 8.53 -4.72 12.87
N MET A 179 7.51 -4.56 12.01
CA MET A 179 7.63 -3.68 10.83
C MET A 179 7.79 -2.21 11.20
N ASN A 180 7.25 -1.80 12.33
CA ASN A 180 7.36 -0.44 12.87
C ASN A 180 8.49 -0.29 13.91
N ASP A 181 9.41 -1.26 13.98
CA ASP A 181 10.60 -1.26 14.82
C ASP A 181 11.72 -1.99 14.11
N GLN A 182 12.63 -1.25 13.50
CA GLN A 182 13.67 -1.78 12.64
C GLN A 182 15.06 -1.33 13.12
N ASP A 183 16.04 -2.21 12.97
CA ASP A 183 17.45 -1.88 13.10
C ASP A 183 18.13 -1.77 11.75
N LEU A 184 19.03 -0.81 11.58
CA LEU A 184 19.86 -0.68 10.39
C LEU A 184 21.28 -1.16 10.66
N TYR A 185 21.77 -2.04 9.79
CA TYR A 185 23.11 -2.61 9.86
C TYR A 185 23.91 -2.36 8.59
N ARG A 186 25.21 -2.13 8.75
CA ARG A 186 26.18 -2.35 7.68
C ARG A 186 26.62 -3.80 7.73
N LEU A 187 26.35 -4.54 6.68
CA LEU A 187 26.71 -5.94 6.51
C LEU A 187 27.93 -6.04 5.60
N ASP A 188 29.03 -6.58 6.09
CA ASP A 188 30.19 -6.93 5.28
C ASP A 188 29.89 -8.20 4.48
N LEU A 189 30.01 -8.12 3.16
CA LEU A 189 29.60 -9.19 2.25
C LEU A 189 30.56 -10.38 2.23
N GLU A 190 31.82 -10.21 2.64
CA GLU A 190 32.82 -11.28 2.65
C GLU A 190 32.72 -12.11 3.93
N SER A 191 32.78 -11.44 5.08
CA SER A 191 32.78 -12.08 6.40
C SER A 191 31.39 -12.36 6.96
N GLY A 192 30.33 -11.69 6.48
CA GLY A 192 28.99 -11.73 7.07
C GLY A 192 28.87 -10.95 8.39
N ALA A 193 29.92 -10.24 8.80
CA ALA A 193 29.89 -9.43 10.00
C ALA A 193 28.95 -8.22 9.83
N ARG A 194 28.23 -7.87 10.89
CA ARG A 194 27.31 -6.72 10.88
C ARG A 194 27.67 -5.70 11.95
N GLU A 195 27.54 -4.43 11.61
CA GLU A 195 27.71 -3.27 12.48
C GLU A 195 26.38 -2.53 12.57
N ALA A 196 25.87 -2.28 13.77
CA ALA A 196 24.68 -1.47 13.98
C ALA A 196 24.97 0.00 13.65
N LEU A 197 24.12 0.62 12.81
CA LEU A 197 24.37 1.98 12.32
C LEU A 197 23.62 3.05 13.12
N LEU A 198 22.41 2.76 13.55
CA LEU A 198 21.52 3.69 14.24
C LEU A 198 20.86 2.99 15.44
N PRO A 199 21.66 2.66 16.50
CA PRO A 199 21.08 2.09 17.71
C PRO A 199 20.11 3.09 18.35
N HIS A 200 18.98 2.59 18.85
CA HIS A 200 17.93 3.44 19.42
C HIS A 200 17.27 2.78 20.63
N GLU A 201 16.63 3.60 21.46
CA GLU A 201 15.73 3.15 22.51
C GLU A 201 14.29 3.26 22.03
N GLY A 202 13.44 2.29 22.42
CA GLY A 202 12.07 2.21 21.96
C GLY A 202 11.97 1.80 20.48
N ARG A 203 10.85 2.05 19.85
CA ARG A 203 10.62 1.71 18.44
C ARG A 203 11.12 2.82 17.52
N ALA A 204 11.66 2.46 16.36
CA ALA A 204 12.00 3.37 15.28
C ALA A 204 11.73 2.73 13.92
N ARG A 205 11.07 3.47 13.03
CA ARG A 205 10.86 3.08 11.64
C ARG A 205 11.95 3.66 10.78
N TYR A 206 12.41 2.89 9.79
CA TYR A 206 13.33 3.35 8.76
C TYR A 206 12.76 3.00 7.39
N ALA A 207 12.52 4.02 6.58
CA ALA A 207 12.06 3.86 5.21
C ALA A 207 13.05 4.57 4.27
N ALA A 208 13.14 4.10 3.02
CA ALA A 208 13.89 4.75 1.94
C ALA A 208 15.28 5.30 2.32
N SER A 209 16.32 4.54 2.06
CA SER A 209 17.71 5.01 2.27
C SER A 209 18.38 5.42 0.96
N ARG A 210 19.16 6.51 0.96
CA ARG A 210 19.86 7.06 -0.21
C ARG A 210 21.32 7.31 0.10
N MET A 211 22.19 6.45 -0.41
CA MET A 211 23.65 6.54 -0.22
C MET A 211 24.26 7.74 -0.95
N LYS A 212 25.16 8.45 -0.28
CA LYS A 212 26.07 9.39 -0.93
C LYS A 212 27.12 8.61 -1.71
N LYS A 213 27.40 9.03 -2.97
CA LYS A 213 28.38 8.37 -3.85
C LYS A 213 29.82 8.42 -3.32
N ASP A 214 30.14 9.46 -2.54
CA ASP A 214 31.46 9.65 -1.91
C ASP A 214 31.66 8.81 -0.63
N GLY A 215 30.63 8.08 -0.20
CA GLY A 215 30.67 7.26 1.00
C GLY A 215 30.58 8.06 2.32
N SER A 216 30.33 9.37 2.26
CA SER A 216 30.27 10.23 3.47
C SER A 216 29.08 9.94 4.38
N GLY A 217 28.09 9.15 3.90
CA GLY A 217 26.91 8.74 4.67
C GLY A 217 25.71 8.43 3.80
N PHE A 218 24.54 8.42 4.41
CA PHE A 218 23.29 8.21 3.69
C PHE A 218 22.13 9.00 4.31
N PHE A 219 21.17 9.37 3.47
CA PHE A 219 19.89 9.91 3.91
C PHE A 219 18.92 8.75 4.18
N THR A 220 18.13 8.88 5.23
CA THR A 220 17.05 7.93 5.55
C THR A 220 15.83 8.67 6.07
N ILE A 221 14.65 8.09 5.88
CA ILE A 221 13.43 8.54 6.51
C ILE A 221 13.26 7.77 7.82
N THR A 222 13.05 8.47 8.94
CA THR A 222 12.90 7.82 10.24
C THR A 222 12.09 8.69 11.21
N ASP A 223 11.45 8.04 12.18
CA ASP A 223 10.83 8.68 13.34
C ASP A 223 11.64 8.45 14.64
N GLN A 224 12.91 8.08 14.55
CA GLN A 224 13.77 7.88 15.72
C GLN A 224 13.80 9.15 16.59
N GLY A 225 13.17 9.08 17.78
CA GLY A 225 13.05 10.22 18.68
C GLY A 225 12.16 11.37 18.17
N ARG A 226 11.26 11.10 17.21
CA ARG A 226 10.34 12.07 16.62
C ARG A 226 8.91 11.54 16.62
N GLU A 227 7.97 12.47 16.51
CA GLU A 227 6.53 12.16 16.34
C GLU A 227 6.21 11.80 14.89
N PHE A 228 6.83 12.51 13.93
CA PHE A 228 6.59 12.32 12.49
C PHE A 228 7.84 11.81 11.78
N LEU A 229 7.64 10.98 10.75
CA LEU A 229 8.69 10.54 9.85
C LEU A 229 9.37 11.74 9.20
N SER A 230 10.67 11.85 9.36
CA SER A 230 11.50 12.97 8.95
C SER A 230 12.72 12.49 8.17
N VAL A 231 13.34 13.33 7.35
CA VAL A 231 14.58 12.98 6.66
C VAL A 231 15.78 13.33 7.53
N ALA A 232 16.61 12.35 7.78
CA ALA A 232 17.89 12.53 8.46
C ALA A 232 19.07 12.09 7.59
N PHE A 233 20.23 12.68 7.79
CA PHE A 233 21.51 12.26 7.24
C PHE A 233 22.34 11.57 8.32
N ARG A 234 22.66 10.30 8.10
CA ARG A 234 23.62 9.55 8.94
C ARG A 234 25.02 9.72 8.38
N SER A 235 25.88 10.39 9.13
CA SER A 235 27.28 10.63 8.78
C SER A 235 28.12 9.35 8.94
N ALA A 236 28.96 9.04 7.95
CA ALA A 236 29.89 7.92 8.03
C ALA A 236 31.07 8.19 8.96
N THR A 237 31.42 9.48 9.20
CA THR A 237 32.62 9.88 9.94
C THR A 237 32.46 9.69 11.46
N ASP A 238 31.34 10.13 12.01
CA ASP A 238 31.07 10.16 13.45
C ASP A 238 29.81 9.37 13.86
N GLY A 239 29.09 8.81 12.89
CA GLY A 239 27.84 8.09 13.13
C GLY A 239 26.65 8.98 13.48
N ALA A 240 26.81 10.30 13.50
CA ALA A 240 25.76 11.24 13.89
C ALA A 240 24.56 11.19 12.94
N LEU A 241 23.37 11.30 13.53
CA LEU A 241 22.11 11.45 12.81
C LEU A 241 21.73 12.95 12.80
N ASN A 242 21.83 13.58 11.64
CA ASN A 242 21.56 15.00 11.45
C ASN A 242 20.23 15.18 10.72
N TRP A 243 19.29 15.90 11.33
CA TRP A 243 17.99 16.16 10.73
C TRP A 243 18.10 17.14 9.57
N VAL A 244 17.52 16.79 8.43
CA VAL A 244 17.59 17.55 7.18
C VAL A 244 16.24 18.11 6.78
N VAL A 245 15.17 17.33 6.98
CA VAL A 245 13.79 17.77 6.77
C VAL A 245 12.96 17.31 7.96
N GLU A 246 12.34 18.25 8.62
CA GLU A 246 11.33 18.04 9.67
C GLU A 246 10.09 18.85 9.31
N ARG A 247 8.89 18.25 9.43
CA ARG A 247 7.62 18.91 9.16
C ARG A 247 6.62 18.59 10.27
N ASP A 248 6.15 19.62 10.95
CA ASP A 248 5.14 19.44 11.99
C ASP A 248 3.82 18.96 11.40
N GLY A 249 3.28 17.87 11.96
CA GLY A 249 2.01 17.31 11.54
C GLY A 249 2.04 16.54 10.21
N GLN A 250 3.21 16.25 9.64
CA GLN A 250 3.35 15.59 8.33
C GLN A 250 4.44 14.51 8.35
N ASP A 251 4.10 13.29 7.95
CA ASP A 251 5.09 12.26 7.68
C ASP A 251 5.75 12.49 6.32
N ILE A 252 7.08 12.29 6.24
CA ILE A 252 7.78 12.19 4.97
C ILE A 252 7.74 10.73 4.50
N GLU A 253 7.18 10.47 3.32
CA GLU A 253 6.93 9.12 2.82
C GLU A 253 7.91 8.65 1.73
N ALA A 254 8.53 9.59 1.01
CA ALA A 254 9.51 9.27 -0.01
C ALA A 254 10.62 10.32 -0.05
N VAL A 255 11.84 9.89 -0.39
CA VAL A 255 13.00 10.76 -0.61
C VAL A 255 13.81 10.27 -1.80
N ALA A 256 14.32 11.18 -2.62
CA ALA A 256 15.22 10.91 -3.73
C ALA A 256 16.37 11.91 -3.73
N LEU A 257 17.60 11.40 -3.79
CA LEU A 257 18.80 12.20 -3.88
C LEU A 257 19.09 12.51 -5.36
N ALA A 258 19.33 13.77 -5.68
CA ALA A 258 19.64 14.20 -7.04
C ALA A 258 20.97 13.59 -7.53
N PRO A 259 21.15 13.41 -8.85
CA PRO A 259 22.40 12.88 -9.43
C PRO A 259 23.66 13.68 -9.07
N ASP A 260 23.51 15.01 -8.86
CA ASP A 260 24.56 15.94 -8.43
C ASP A 260 24.86 15.86 -6.92
N GLN A 261 24.09 15.10 -6.15
CA GLN A 261 24.22 14.91 -4.71
C GLN A 261 24.00 16.17 -3.86
N ASN A 262 23.47 17.26 -4.44
CA ASN A 262 23.28 18.56 -3.79
C ASN A 262 21.82 18.86 -3.44
N ARG A 263 20.87 18.12 -4.02
CA ARG A 263 19.44 18.35 -3.81
C ARG A 263 18.73 17.07 -3.41
N LEU A 264 17.71 17.21 -2.58
CA LEU A 264 16.73 16.18 -2.28
C LEU A 264 15.38 16.55 -2.90
N ALA A 265 14.69 15.58 -3.48
CA ALA A 265 13.25 15.64 -3.66
C ALA A 265 12.60 14.74 -2.61
N TYR A 266 11.53 15.20 -1.99
CA TYR A 266 10.82 14.40 -1.01
C TYR A 266 9.31 14.61 -1.09
N VAL A 267 8.56 13.62 -0.58
CA VAL A 267 7.10 13.61 -0.54
C VAL A 267 6.66 13.72 0.90
N ALA A 268 5.88 14.75 1.23
CA ALA A 268 5.26 14.95 2.52
C ALA A 268 3.77 14.55 2.46
N ASN A 269 3.31 13.83 3.47
CA ASN A 269 1.91 13.46 3.66
C ASN A 269 1.21 14.50 4.53
N ASP A 270 0.30 15.24 3.94
CA ASP A 270 -0.56 16.21 4.62
C ASP A 270 -1.97 15.60 4.78
N ARG A 271 -2.16 14.81 5.84
CA ARG A 271 -3.45 14.17 6.18
C ARG A 271 -4.04 13.32 5.04
N GLY A 272 -3.18 12.56 4.35
CA GLY A 272 -3.54 11.69 3.24
C GLY A 272 -3.33 12.30 1.84
N TRP A 273 -3.08 13.61 1.73
CA TRP A 273 -2.70 14.27 0.50
C TRP A 273 -1.19 14.41 0.43
N ASN A 274 -0.58 14.06 -0.70
CA ASN A 274 0.86 14.17 -0.86
C ASN A 274 1.26 15.47 -1.56
N ARG A 275 2.37 16.04 -1.08
CA ARG A 275 3.04 17.23 -1.64
C ARG A 275 4.50 16.91 -1.93
N ILE A 276 5.02 17.36 -3.04
CA ILE A 276 6.43 17.18 -3.43
C ILE A 276 7.19 18.46 -3.16
N PHE A 277 8.38 18.32 -2.58
CA PHE A 277 9.31 19.42 -2.34
C PHE A 277 10.67 19.10 -2.93
N VAL A 278 11.38 20.13 -3.36
CA VAL A 278 12.79 20.08 -3.76
C VAL A 278 13.59 20.99 -2.85
N ARG A 279 14.60 20.42 -2.17
CA ARG A 279 15.43 21.10 -1.16
C ARG A 279 16.90 21.05 -1.57
N ASP A 280 17.57 22.19 -1.47
CA ASP A 280 19.04 22.27 -1.49
C ASP A 280 19.60 21.78 -0.14
N ILE A 281 20.55 20.85 -0.19
CA ILE A 281 21.09 20.20 1.03
C ILE A 281 21.97 21.16 1.82
N ALA A 282 22.81 21.95 1.15
CA ALA A 282 23.79 22.82 1.81
C ALA A 282 23.13 24.12 2.31
N GLY A 283 22.33 24.78 1.45
CA GLY A 283 21.74 26.07 1.76
C GLY A 283 20.36 25.99 2.41
N GLY A 284 19.73 24.82 2.42
CA GLY A 284 18.39 24.62 2.97
C GLY A 284 17.27 25.28 2.18
N ALA A 285 17.56 25.93 1.06
CA ALA A 285 16.53 26.52 0.19
C ALA A 285 15.60 25.43 -0.35
N GLU A 286 14.29 25.68 -0.32
CA GLU A 286 13.27 24.71 -0.66
C GLU A 286 12.15 25.35 -1.47
N PHE A 287 11.55 24.59 -2.38
CA PHE A 287 10.32 24.96 -3.05
C PHE A 287 9.41 23.76 -3.22
N GLU A 288 8.11 24.01 -3.26
CA GLU A 288 7.08 23.03 -3.57
C GLU A 288 6.91 22.86 -5.08
N VAL A 289 6.67 21.63 -5.50
CA VAL A 289 6.28 21.30 -6.89
C VAL A 289 4.76 21.42 -6.99
N GLU A 290 4.31 22.33 -7.83
CA GLU A 290 2.89 22.63 -8.05
C GLU A 290 2.49 22.33 -9.50
N GLY A 291 1.19 22.39 -9.81
CA GLY A 291 0.66 22.27 -11.18
C GLY A 291 0.17 20.88 -11.58
N PHE A 292 -0.09 20.02 -10.60
CA PHE A 292 -0.74 18.71 -10.78
C PHE A 292 -1.95 18.57 -9.82
N PRO A 293 -2.91 17.67 -10.10
CA PRO A 293 -4.05 17.42 -9.22
C PRO A 293 -3.62 16.91 -7.85
N ALA A 294 -4.45 17.13 -6.83
CA ALA A 294 -4.24 16.54 -5.52
C ALA A 294 -4.41 15.00 -5.55
N GLY A 295 -3.59 14.29 -4.78
CA GLY A 295 -3.62 12.83 -4.73
C GLY A 295 -2.51 12.23 -3.88
N SER A 296 -2.33 10.93 -4.03
CA SER A 296 -1.27 10.15 -3.40
C SER A 296 -0.09 9.96 -4.36
N ILE A 297 1.14 10.10 -3.84
CA ILE A 297 2.40 9.99 -4.57
C ILE A 297 3.31 9.02 -3.82
N GLY A 298 3.30 7.77 -4.22
CA GLY A 298 4.04 6.72 -3.50
C GLY A 298 5.56 6.77 -3.70
N SER A 299 6.06 7.50 -4.70
CA SER A 299 7.49 7.60 -4.99
C SER A 299 7.83 8.83 -5.80
N VAL A 300 9.08 9.28 -5.72
CA VAL A 300 9.64 10.33 -6.58
C VAL A 300 11.04 9.91 -7.02
N ALA A 301 11.38 10.16 -8.28
CA ALA A 301 12.69 9.86 -8.84
C ALA A 301 13.21 11.04 -9.66
N TRP A 302 14.51 11.30 -9.58
CA TRP A 302 15.18 12.25 -10.44
C TRP A 302 15.43 11.66 -11.84
N LEU A 303 15.35 12.50 -12.87
CA LEU A 303 15.95 12.18 -14.14
C LEU A 303 17.47 12.04 -14.00
N PRO A 304 18.13 11.15 -14.75
CA PRO A 304 19.58 10.90 -14.62
C PRO A 304 20.47 12.13 -14.83
N ASP A 305 20.01 13.11 -15.59
CA ASP A 305 20.69 14.40 -15.83
C ASP A 305 20.38 15.48 -14.78
N GLY A 306 19.50 15.18 -13.83
CA GLY A 306 19.06 16.12 -12.79
C GLY A 306 18.13 17.23 -13.26
N SER A 307 17.64 17.18 -14.50
CA SER A 307 16.78 18.21 -15.09
C SER A 307 15.34 18.19 -14.59
N GLY A 308 14.89 17.10 -13.99
CA GLY A 308 13.50 16.98 -13.56
C GLY A 308 13.21 15.78 -12.64
N LEU A 309 11.96 15.66 -12.28
CA LEU A 309 11.40 14.59 -11.45
C LEU A 309 10.39 13.78 -12.25
N ILE A 310 10.31 12.49 -11.95
CA ILE A 310 9.26 11.57 -12.38
C ILE A 310 8.55 11.05 -11.14
N PHE A 311 7.22 11.02 -11.17
CA PHE A 311 6.41 10.52 -10.06
C PHE A 311 5.08 9.94 -10.58
N PRO A 312 4.54 8.89 -9.93
CA PRO A 312 3.17 8.45 -10.13
C PRO A 312 2.23 9.35 -9.33
N LEU A 313 1.05 9.62 -9.84
CA LEU A 313 0.00 10.33 -9.11
C LEU A 313 -1.30 9.54 -9.23
N ASP A 314 -1.88 9.22 -8.07
CA ASP A 314 -3.18 8.57 -7.91
C ASP A 314 -4.13 9.51 -7.16
N GLY A 315 -5.11 10.06 -7.83
CA GLY A 315 -6.07 11.00 -7.26
C GLY A 315 -7.47 10.42 -7.20
N SER A 316 -8.31 10.93 -6.30
CA SER A 316 -9.69 10.43 -6.11
C SER A 316 -10.54 10.43 -7.40
N THR A 317 -10.28 11.37 -8.30
CA THR A 317 -11.00 11.54 -9.59
C THR A 317 -10.18 11.13 -10.82
N SER A 318 -8.94 10.66 -10.62
CA SER A 318 -8.04 10.25 -11.69
C SER A 318 -7.30 8.99 -11.30
N SER A 319 -7.49 7.90 -12.06
CA SER A 319 -6.67 6.69 -11.88
C SER A 319 -5.18 7.00 -12.05
N PRO A 320 -4.28 6.18 -11.49
CA PRO A 320 -2.85 6.45 -11.51
C PRO A 320 -2.30 6.73 -12.91
N ASP A 321 -1.54 7.81 -13.02
CA ASP A 321 -0.77 8.18 -14.21
C ASP A 321 0.63 8.66 -13.82
N ILE A 322 1.59 8.61 -14.76
CA ILE A 322 2.96 9.05 -14.55
C ILE A 322 3.11 10.52 -14.98
N TRP A 323 3.75 11.29 -14.15
CA TRP A 323 3.98 12.72 -14.33
C TRP A 323 5.47 13.05 -14.33
N ARG A 324 5.82 14.12 -15.03
CA ARG A 324 7.16 14.72 -15.06
C ARG A 324 7.08 16.17 -14.62
N PHE A 325 8.00 16.58 -13.77
CA PHE A 325 8.27 17.98 -13.43
C PHE A 325 9.65 18.38 -13.98
N ASP A 326 9.74 19.53 -14.61
CA ASP A 326 10.99 20.11 -15.13
C ASP A 326 11.48 21.20 -14.18
N ILE A 327 12.73 21.07 -13.71
CA ILE A 327 13.31 21.96 -12.69
C ILE A 327 13.48 23.40 -13.22
N ALA A 328 13.88 23.57 -14.48
CA ALA A 328 14.22 24.87 -15.03
C ALA A 328 12.97 25.70 -15.35
N SER A 329 12.00 25.07 -16.02
CA SER A 329 10.76 25.75 -16.43
C SER A 329 9.67 25.74 -15.35
N LYS A 330 9.82 24.94 -14.30
CA LYS A 330 8.78 24.69 -13.29
C LYS A 330 7.47 24.13 -13.87
N GLN A 331 7.53 23.49 -15.03
CA GLN A 331 6.36 22.94 -15.68
C GLN A 331 6.15 21.48 -15.29
N VAL A 332 4.88 21.11 -15.06
CA VAL A 332 4.46 19.72 -14.88
C VAL A 332 3.78 19.22 -16.13
N LYS A 333 4.08 17.99 -16.52
CA LYS A 333 3.47 17.32 -17.68
C LYS A 333 3.08 15.89 -17.34
N ARG A 334 1.84 15.51 -17.64
CA ARG A 334 1.39 14.11 -17.59
C ARG A 334 2.03 13.34 -18.77
N LEU A 335 2.69 12.23 -18.46
CA LEU A 335 3.38 11.40 -19.45
C LEU A 335 2.52 10.24 -19.96
N THR A 336 1.65 9.69 -19.11
CA THR A 336 0.72 8.62 -19.49
C THR A 336 -0.72 9.14 -19.44
N ASP A 337 -1.61 8.49 -20.15
CA ASP A 337 -3.05 8.79 -20.16
C ASP A 337 -3.81 7.46 -20.16
N ALA A 338 -3.89 6.86 -18.98
CA ALA A 338 -4.53 5.57 -18.80
C ALA A 338 -6.03 5.65 -19.12
N SER A 339 -6.54 4.62 -19.82
CA SER A 339 -7.92 4.57 -20.30
C SER A 339 -8.95 4.76 -19.19
N LYS A 340 -9.94 5.62 -19.42
CA LYS A 340 -11.08 5.87 -18.51
C LYS A 340 -12.31 5.04 -18.90
N ALA A 341 -12.15 4.04 -19.78
CA ALA A 341 -13.20 3.12 -20.22
C ALA A 341 -14.48 3.83 -20.75
N GLY A 342 -14.31 5.00 -21.37
CA GLY A 342 -15.40 5.82 -21.89
C GLY A 342 -16.21 6.59 -20.82
N LEU A 343 -15.82 6.52 -19.55
CA LEU A 343 -16.42 7.34 -18.50
C LEU A 343 -15.86 8.76 -18.51
N ASP A 344 -16.72 9.75 -18.24
CA ASP A 344 -16.32 11.14 -18.07
C ASP A 344 -15.75 11.35 -16.67
N PRO A 345 -14.46 11.70 -16.52
CA PRO A 345 -13.85 11.99 -15.21
C PRO A 345 -14.51 13.16 -14.47
N ALA A 346 -15.17 14.08 -15.18
CA ALA A 346 -15.94 15.16 -14.57
C ALA A 346 -17.12 14.65 -13.72
N GLY A 347 -17.55 13.41 -13.93
CA GLY A 347 -18.55 12.72 -13.10
C GLY A 347 -18.02 12.19 -11.78
N PHE A 348 -16.71 12.04 -11.60
CA PHE A 348 -16.11 11.51 -10.39
C PHE A 348 -16.13 12.53 -9.23
N VAL A 349 -16.09 12.03 -8.02
CA VAL A 349 -16.26 12.83 -6.79
C VAL A 349 -14.96 12.89 -6.00
N GLU A 350 -14.56 14.10 -5.63
CA GLU A 350 -13.49 14.34 -4.65
C GLU A 350 -14.05 14.34 -3.23
N PRO A 351 -13.28 13.88 -2.24
CA PRO A 351 -13.70 13.94 -0.85
C PRO A 351 -13.44 15.31 -0.23
N THR A 352 -14.17 15.57 0.86
CA THR A 352 -13.82 16.59 1.85
C THR A 352 -13.30 15.91 3.12
N VAL A 353 -12.50 16.59 3.92
CA VAL A 353 -12.04 16.10 5.22
C VAL A 353 -13.00 16.53 6.30
N ALA A 354 -13.32 15.62 7.20
CA ALA A 354 -14.08 15.88 8.43
C ALA A 354 -13.45 15.10 9.59
N SER A 355 -13.91 15.37 10.81
CA SER A 355 -13.52 14.63 12.00
C SER A 355 -14.66 14.54 12.99
N THR A 356 -14.56 13.63 13.94
CA THR A 356 -15.46 13.51 15.08
C THR A 356 -14.70 13.10 16.33
N LYS A 357 -15.26 13.38 17.51
CA LYS A 357 -14.67 12.94 18.76
C LYS A 357 -15.11 11.53 19.11
N SER A 358 -14.15 10.67 19.43
CA SER A 358 -14.39 9.33 19.95
C SER A 358 -14.80 9.35 21.43
N PHE A 359 -15.00 8.16 22.00
CA PHE A 359 -15.49 7.93 23.36
C PHE A 359 -14.61 8.57 24.46
N ASP A 360 -13.33 8.75 24.19
CA ASP A 360 -12.31 9.33 25.08
C ASP A 360 -11.92 10.78 24.72
N GLY A 361 -12.60 11.37 23.73
CA GLY A 361 -12.35 12.72 23.25
C GLY A 361 -11.27 12.82 22.18
N LEU A 362 -10.64 11.69 21.76
CA LEU A 362 -9.71 11.65 20.64
C LEU A 362 -10.41 12.09 19.36
N GLU A 363 -9.76 12.95 18.58
CA GLU A 363 -10.25 13.35 17.27
C GLU A 363 -9.94 12.27 16.23
N VAL A 364 -10.99 11.74 15.59
CA VAL A 364 -10.90 10.74 14.53
C VAL A 364 -11.17 11.41 13.19
N PRO A 365 -10.17 11.55 12.33
CA PRO A 365 -10.32 12.14 11.00
C PRO A 365 -10.87 11.12 9.99
N PHE A 366 -11.60 11.62 8.99
CA PHE A 366 -12.13 10.80 7.90
C PHE A 366 -12.39 11.62 6.64
N PHE A 367 -12.42 10.92 5.50
CA PHE A 367 -12.83 11.48 4.22
C PHE A 367 -14.31 11.26 4.00
N VAL A 368 -14.97 12.27 3.43
CA VAL A 368 -16.40 12.28 3.11
C VAL A 368 -16.58 12.52 1.62
N TYR A 369 -17.08 11.52 0.91
CA TYR A 369 -17.42 11.63 -0.51
C TYR A 369 -18.95 11.73 -0.62
N ARG A 370 -19.45 12.90 -1.01
CA ARG A 370 -20.88 13.12 -1.24
C ARG A 370 -21.26 12.91 -2.70
N PRO A 371 -22.30 12.13 -3.01
CA PRO A 371 -22.78 12.00 -4.38
C PRO A 371 -23.10 13.36 -4.99
N ARG A 372 -22.98 13.49 -6.30
CA ARG A 372 -23.34 14.71 -7.00
C ARG A 372 -24.87 14.90 -7.02
N GLY A 373 -25.30 16.15 -6.97
CA GLY A 373 -26.71 16.52 -7.00
C GLY A 373 -27.33 16.67 -5.63
N LYS A 374 -28.65 16.80 -5.60
CA LYS A 374 -29.41 16.97 -4.35
C LYS A 374 -29.66 15.60 -3.71
N ALA A 375 -29.59 15.51 -2.40
CA ALA A 375 -29.98 14.32 -1.67
C ALA A 375 -31.44 13.96 -1.96
N PRO A 376 -31.75 12.65 -2.10
CA PRO A 376 -33.13 12.20 -2.22
C PRO A 376 -33.91 12.53 -0.94
N ASP A 377 -35.23 12.50 -1.04
CA ASP A 377 -36.08 12.61 0.13
C ASP A 377 -35.79 11.46 1.09
N GLY A 378 -35.43 11.78 2.34
CA GLY A 378 -34.96 10.83 3.35
C GLY A 378 -33.44 10.64 3.41
N GLY A 379 -32.66 11.35 2.61
CA GLY A 379 -31.19 11.36 2.64
C GLY A 379 -30.52 10.25 1.81
N TYR A 380 -29.20 10.38 1.64
CA TYR A 380 -28.38 9.37 0.96
C TYR A 380 -28.23 8.11 1.81
N PRO A 381 -28.33 6.90 1.24
CA PRO A 381 -27.69 5.74 1.87
C PRO A 381 -26.18 5.95 1.94
N ALA A 382 -25.51 5.34 2.91
CA ALA A 382 -24.09 5.53 3.12
C ALA A 382 -23.33 4.21 3.28
N VAL A 383 -22.04 4.22 2.91
CA VAL A 383 -21.10 3.12 3.15
C VAL A 383 -19.90 3.68 3.91
N VAL A 384 -19.62 3.14 5.10
CA VAL A 384 -18.38 3.41 5.82
C VAL A 384 -17.34 2.40 5.36
N VAL A 385 -16.24 2.88 4.77
CA VAL A 385 -15.21 2.04 4.15
C VAL A 385 -13.95 2.08 4.99
N VAL A 386 -13.63 0.96 5.66
CA VAL A 386 -12.50 0.86 6.57
C VAL A 386 -11.28 0.28 5.84
N HIS A 387 -10.12 0.95 5.98
CA HIS A 387 -8.87 0.48 5.38
C HIS A 387 -8.32 -0.78 6.05
N GLY A 388 -7.48 -1.50 5.33
CA GLY A 388 -6.69 -2.61 5.86
C GLY A 388 -5.42 -2.15 6.56
N GLY A 389 -4.61 -3.09 7.00
CA GLY A 389 -3.35 -2.81 7.68
C GLY A 389 -3.18 -3.68 8.92
N PRO A 390 -3.37 -3.14 10.16
CA PRO A 390 -3.87 -1.81 10.57
C PRO A 390 -2.93 -0.64 10.26
N GLU A 391 -1.63 -0.88 10.26
CA GLU A 391 -0.54 0.09 10.02
C GLU A 391 -0.62 0.66 8.59
N ALA A 392 -1.68 1.39 8.29
CA ALA A 392 -1.97 2.01 7.00
C ALA A 392 -2.81 3.28 7.21
N GLN A 393 -3.12 3.96 6.13
CA GLN A 393 -3.96 5.15 6.11
C GLN A 393 -4.93 5.08 4.93
N TRP A 394 -6.15 5.54 5.11
CA TRP A 394 -6.96 5.89 3.97
C TRP A 394 -6.43 7.18 3.35
N THR A 395 -6.12 7.12 2.06
CA THR A 395 -5.72 8.26 1.25
C THR A 395 -6.70 8.45 0.10
N PRO A 396 -6.85 9.65 -0.47
CA PRO A 396 -7.83 9.96 -1.51
C PRO A 396 -7.35 9.48 -2.90
N ILE A 397 -7.12 8.18 -3.03
CA ILE A 397 -6.78 7.50 -4.30
C ILE A 397 -8.02 7.14 -5.11
N PHE A 398 -7.82 6.82 -6.39
CA PHE A 398 -8.91 6.35 -7.25
C PHE A 398 -9.40 4.97 -6.84
N ARG A 399 -10.68 4.88 -6.57
CA ARG A 399 -11.36 3.63 -6.24
C ARG A 399 -12.59 3.46 -7.15
N ALA A 400 -12.47 2.54 -8.11
CA ALA A 400 -13.51 2.24 -9.09
C ALA A 400 -14.86 1.86 -8.43
N ASP A 401 -14.81 1.03 -7.39
CA ASP A 401 -15.97 0.62 -6.60
C ASP A 401 -16.64 1.81 -5.89
N LEU A 402 -15.85 2.71 -5.30
CA LEU A 402 -16.40 3.87 -4.60
C LEU A 402 -16.97 4.91 -5.56
N GLN A 403 -16.29 5.20 -6.67
CA GLN A 403 -16.84 6.10 -7.70
C GLN A 403 -18.13 5.54 -8.30
N PHE A 404 -18.23 4.22 -8.44
CA PHE A 404 -19.48 3.58 -8.81
C PHE A 404 -20.56 3.79 -7.73
N PHE A 405 -20.29 3.55 -6.44
CA PHE A 405 -21.27 3.77 -5.37
C PHE A 405 -21.78 5.21 -5.36
N LEU A 406 -20.87 6.17 -5.51
CA LEU A 406 -21.21 7.59 -5.60
C LEU A 406 -22.11 7.90 -6.80
N SER A 407 -21.86 7.29 -7.96
CA SER A 407 -22.72 7.41 -9.14
C SER A 407 -24.11 6.81 -8.93
N GLN A 408 -24.26 5.85 -8.02
CA GLN A 408 -25.55 5.28 -7.63
C GLN A 408 -26.27 6.11 -6.55
N GLY A 409 -25.65 7.20 -6.07
CA GLY A 409 -26.20 8.02 -5.00
C GLY A 409 -25.95 7.48 -3.60
N ILE A 410 -24.92 6.65 -3.43
CA ILE A 410 -24.47 6.15 -2.13
C ILE A 410 -23.30 7.00 -1.66
N MET A 411 -23.43 7.63 -0.49
CA MET A 411 -22.39 8.40 0.15
C MET A 411 -21.30 7.49 0.70
N VAL A 412 -20.03 7.91 0.64
CA VAL A 412 -18.89 7.13 1.16
C VAL A 412 -18.18 7.91 2.26
N ILE A 413 -17.92 7.24 3.38
CA ILE A 413 -17.11 7.74 4.48
C ILE A 413 -15.92 6.80 4.67
N ALA A 414 -14.72 7.37 4.72
CA ALA A 414 -13.49 6.61 4.83
C ALA A 414 -12.68 7.08 6.06
N PRO A 415 -12.87 6.46 7.23
CA PRO A 415 -12.20 6.85 8.45
C PRO A 415 -10.74 6.43 8.48
N ASN A 416 -9.92 7.27 9.14
CA ASN A 416 -8.62 6.94 9.66
C ASN A 416 -8.73 6.80 11.18
N VAL A 417 -9.15 5.63 11.62
CA VAL A 417 -9.29 5.32 13.05
C VAL A 417 -7.93 5.35 13.74
N ARG A 418 -7.90 5.42 15.08
CA ARG A 418 -6.63 5.26 15.83
C ARG A 418 -5.90 3.99 15.36
N GLY A 419 -4.56 4.03 15.34
CA GLY A 419 -3.72 3.02 14.70
C GLY A 419 -3.34 3.34 13.25
N SER A 420 -4.04 4.30 12.60
CA SER A 420 -3.69 4.72 11.24
C SER A 420 -2.35 5.48 11.20
N THR A 421 -1.58 5.27 10.12
CA THR A 421 -0.37 6.05 9.82
C THR A 421 -0.71 7.45 9.31
N GLY A 422 0.29 8.35 9.21
CA GLY A 422 0.11 9.71 8.67
C GLY A 422 -0.40 10.75 9.67
N TYR A 423 -0.62 10.35 10.92
CA TYR A 423 -1.10 11.22 12.01
C TYR A 423 -0.13 11.27 13.20
N GLY A 424 1.11 10.83 12.98
CA GLY A 424 2.15 10.77 13.97
C GLY A 424 2.23 9.43 14.70
N ARG A 425 3.37 9.22 15.36
CA ARG A 425 3.71 7.99 16.06
C ARG A 425 2.74 7.68 17.22
N SER A 426 2.37 8.73 17.97
CA SER A 426 1.44 8.58 19.10
C SER A 426 0.08 8.05 18.64
N TYR A 427 -0.47 8.58 17.54
CA TYR A 427 -1.73 8.12 16.98
C TYR A 427 -1.64 6.69 16.44
N HIS A 428 -0.51 6.35 15.79
CA HIS A 428 -0.24 5.05 15.19
C HIS A 428 -0.25 3.91 16.23
N HIS A 429 0.17 4.16 17.48
CA HIS A 429 0.23 3.12 18.51
C HIS A 429 -1.01 3.02 19.42
N LEU A 430 -2.06 3.79 19.14
CA LEU A 430 -3.27 3.82 19.98
C LEU A 430 -4.17 2.58 19.84
N ASP A 431 -3.88 1.66 18.92
CA ASP A 431 -4.63 0.42 18.76
C ASP A 431 -3.78 -0.85 18.94
N ASP A 432 -2.53 -0.71 19.41
CA ASP A 432 -1.63 -1.84 19.63
C ASP A 432 -2.19 -2.82 20.67
N LYS A 433 -2.11 -4.12 20.37
CA LYS A 433 -2.42 -5.21 21.30
C LYS A 433 -3.76 -5.03 22.02
N HIS A 434 -3.73 -4.86 23.34
CA HIS A 434 -4.93 -4.77 24.20
C HIS A 434 -5.83 -3.56 23.89
N LEU A 435 -5.32 -2.54 23.18
CA LEU A 435 -6.06 -1.35 22.74
C LEU A 435 -6.85 -1.57 21.44
N ARG A 436 -6.70 -2.73 20.79
CA ARG A 436 -7.31 -3.04 19.48
C ARG A 436 -8.78 -2.65 19.34
N MET A 437 -9.58 -2.86 20.40
CA MET A 437 -11.00 -2.58 20.34
C MET A 437 -11.36 -1.09 20.41
N ASP A 438 -10.42 -0.23 20.76
CA ASP A 438 -10.62 1.21 20.77
C ASP A 438 -10.74 1.76 19.33
N SER A 439 -10.02 1.15 18.37
CA SER A 439 -10.21 1.47 16.94
C SER A 439 -11.61 1.08 16.42
N VAL A 440 -12.20 0.00 16.94
CA VAL A 440 -13.58 -0.39 16.66
C VAL A 440 -14.58 0.60 17.28
N ALA A 441 -14.27 1.15 18.46
CA ALA A 441 -15.10 2.19 19.09
C ALA A 441 -15.07 3.50 18.30
N ASP A 442 -13.96 3.83 17.60
CA ASP A 442 -13.90 4.97 16.70
C ASP A 442 -14.90 4.86 15.54
N LEU A 443 -15.13 3.65 15.01
CA LEU A 443 -16.17 3.43 13.99
C LEU A 443 -17.57 3.78 14.52
N LYS A 444 -17.84 3.51 15.78
CA LYS A 444 -19.10 3.93 16.41
C LYS A 444 -19.23 5.46 16.42
N ALA A 445 -18.16 6.17 16.75
CA ALA A 445 -18.17 7.63 16.72
C ALA A 445 -18.46 8.19 15.33
N VAL A 446 -17.80 7.64 14.29
CA VAL A 446 -18.05 8.01 12.90
C VAL A 446 -19.47 7.68 12.47
N ARG A 447 -20.00 6.53 12.88
CA ARG A 447 -21.39 6.13 12.61
C ARG A 447 -22.41 7.06 13.28
N LEU A 448 -22.14 7.53 14.51
CA LEU A 448 -23.00 8.48 15.21
C LEU A 448 -22.93 9.88 14.58
N TRP A 449 -21.75 10.29 14.11
CA TRP A 449 -21.62 11.54 13.32
C TRP A 449 -22.50 11.51 12.05
N LEU A 450 -22.59 10.36 11.35
CA LEU A 450 -23.48 10.22 10.19
C LEU A 450 -24.96 10.45 10.54
N ARG A 451 -25.41 10.03 11.71
CA ARG A 451 -26.77 10.25 12.22
C ARG A 451 -27.15 11.73 12.34
N GLU A 452 -26.13 12.57 12.58
CA GLU A 452 -26.33 14.02 12.74
C GLU A 452 -26.38 14.77 11.40
N GLN A 453 -26.06 14.08 10.29
CA GLN A 453 -26.07 14.69 8.95
C GLN A 453 -27.47 14.69 8.37
N SER A 454 -27.98 15.88 8.02
CA SER A 454 -29.36 16.06 7.48
C SER A 454 -29.57 15.47 6.08
N ASP A 455 -28.46 15.18 5.36
CA ASP A 455 -28.46 14.63 4.02
C ASP A 455 -28.21 13.11 3.99
N VAL A 456 -28.17 12.43 5.15
CA VAL A 456 -27.93 10.99 5.29
C VAL A 456 -29.17 10.26 5.78
N ASN A 457 -29.45 9.09 5.21
CA ASN A 457 -30.45 8.15 5.72
C ASN A 457 -29.82 7.25 6.77
N ASP A 458 -30.12 7.51 8.04
CA ASP A 458 -29.55 6.79 9.20
C ASP A 458 -29.91 5.30 9.23
N GLU A 459 -30.99 4.88 8.62
CA GLU A 459 -31.41 3.48 8.57
C GLU A 459 -30.72 2.67 7.44
N ARG A 460 -29.99 3.36 6.55
CA ARG A 460 -29.37 2.79 5.35
C ARG A 460 -27.87 3.02 5.33
N VAL A 461 -27.18 2.46 6.34
CA VAL A 461 -25.72 2.58 6.47
C VAL A 461 -25.06 1.21 6.48
N ALA A 462 -24.20 0.96 5.49
CA ALA A 462 -23.36 -0.24 5.38
C ALA A 462 -21.96 -0.01 5.95
N VAL A 463 -21.31 -1.11 6.36
CA VAL A 463 -19.87 -1.13 6.67
C VAL A 463 -19.15 -2.06 5.71
N TYR A 464 -18.02 -1.58 5.13
CA TYR A 464 -17.23 -2.28 4.12
C TYR A 464 -15.75 -2.23 4.46
N GLY A 465 -15.05 -3.36 4.34
CA GLY A 465 -13.63 -3.41 4.60
C GLY A 465 -12.95 -4.63 4.01
N ARG A 466 -11.61 -4.57 3.95
CA ARG A 466 -10.74 -5.62 3.41
C ARG A 466 -9.61 -5.91 4.38
N SER A 467 -9.20 -7.18 4.51
CA SER A 467 -8.09 -7.56 5.38
C SER A 467 -8.37 -7.17 6.84
N TYR A 468 -7.51 -6.39 7.47
CA TYR A 468 -7.81 -5.79 8.78
C TYR A 468 -9.12 -4.98 8.75
N GLY A 469 -9.42 -4.24 7.67
CA GLY A 469 -10.72 -3.60 7.49
C GLY A 469 -11.89 -4.59 7.47
N GLY A 470 -11.67 -5.82 6.97
CA GLY A 470 -12.64 -6.92 7.07
C GLY A 470 -12.85 -7.39 8.51
N PHE A 471 -11.77 -7.49 9.31
CA PHE A 471 -11.90 -7.66 10.76
C PHE A 471 -12.73 -6.54 11.38
N MET A 472 -12.46 -5.28 11.04
CA MET A 472 -13.20 -4.12 11.54
C MET A 472 -14.70 -4.18 11.20
N VAL A 473 -15.06 -4.68 10.01
CA VAL A 473 -16.46 -4.96 9.64
C VAL A 473 -17.07 -5.99 10.59
N LEU A 474 -16.43 -7.14 10.78
CA LEU A 474 -16.93 -8.20 11.65
C LEU A 474 -17.03 -7.73 13.12
N ALA A 475 -16.02 -6.99 13.59
CA ALA A 475 -16.02 -6.41 14.93
C ALA A 475 -17.14 -5.37 15.10
N ALA A 476 -17.35 -4.50 14.12
CA ALA A 476 -18.44 -3.53 14.13
C ALA A 476 -19.81 -4.23 14.19
N LEU A 477 -20.01 -5.30 13.40
CA LEU A 477 -21.25 -6.05 13.36
C LEU A 477 -21.52 -6.86 14.64
N THR A 478 -20.47 -7.27 15.36
CA THR A 478 -20.60 -8.03 16.62
C THR A 478 -20.68 -7.14 17.86
N GLU A 479 -19.97 -6.01 17.89
CA GLU A 479 -19.95 -5.09 19.03
C GLU A 479 -21.01 -3.99 18.94
N GLN A 480 -21.50 -3.69 17.74
CA GLN A 480 -22.41 -2.60 17.44
C GLN A 480 -23.56 -3.06 16.52
N PRO A 481 -24.23 -4.20 16.81
CA PRO A 481 -25.12 -4.90 15.87
C PRO A 481 -26.32 -4.07 15.37
N ASP A 482 -26.73 -3.07 16.15
CA ASP A 482 -27.91 -2.25 15.84
C ASP A 482 -27.57 -0.96 15.05
N LEU A 483 -26.28 -0.74 14.75
CA LEU A 483 -25.85 0.47 14.02
C LEU A 483 -25.73 0.30 12.51
N TRP A 484 -25.71 -0.93 12.03
CA TRP A 484 -25.39 -1.25 10.64
C TRP A 484 -26.53 -1.97 9.94
N LYS A 485 -26.75 -1.67 8.66
CA LYS A 485 -27.78 -2.30 7.82
C LYS A 485 -27.23 -3.48 7.02
N VAL A 486 -25.96 -3.39 6.59
CA VAL A 486 -25.30 -4.37 5.71
C VAL A 486 -23.82 -4.42 6.05
N GLY A 487 -23.22 -5.61 6.02
CA GLY A 487 -21.77 -5.81 6.09
C GLY A 487 -21.23 -6.32 4.76
N ILE A 488 -20.04 -5.81 4.37
CA ILE A 488 -19.26 -6.31 3.23
C ILE A 488 -17.82 -6.47 3.70
N GLU A 489 -17.33 -7.70 3.68
CA GLU A 489 -15.95 -7.95 4.06
C GLU A 489 -15.23 -8.80 3.01
N PHE A 490 -13.95 -8.51 2.78
CA PHE A 490 -13.07 -9.29 1.92
C PHE A 490 -11.91 -9.80 2.75
N TYR A 491 -11.72 -11.12 2.74
CA TYR A 491 -10.61 -11.79 3.43
C TYR A 491 -10.34 -11.19 4.82
N GLY A 492 -11.41 -11.01 5.62
CA GLY A 492 -11.34 -10.48 6.98
C GLY A 492 -10.86 -11.51 8.00
N ILE A 493 -10.27 -11.01 9.08
CA ILE A 493 -9.78 -11.85 10.17
C ILE A 493 -10.94 -12.22 11.10
N ALA A 494 -11.28 -13.49 11.17
CA ALA A 494 -12.29 -14.02 12.08
C ALA A 494 -11.72 -14.38 13.45
N ASN A 495 -10.49 -14.93 13.47
CA ASN A 495 -9.84 -15.44 14.66
C ASN A 495 -8.34 -15.16 14.62
N PHE A 496 -7.86 -14.28 15.48
CA PHE A 496 -6.45 -13.91 15.54
C PHE A 496 -5.51 -15.06 15.90
N LEU A 497 -5.98 -16.06 16.65
CA LEU A 497 -5.17 -17.24 16.97
C LEU A 497 -4.93 -18.11 15.73
N THR A 498 -5.98 -18.41 14.96
CA THR A 498 -5.85 -19.19 13.72
C THR A 498 -5.09 -18.41 12.66
N LEU A 499 -5.33 -17.11 12.53
CA LEU A 499 -4.55 -16.25 11.64
C LEU A 499 -3.05 -16.37 11.91
N LEU A 500 -2.60 -16.18 13.17
CA LEU A 500 -1.18 -16.25 13.53
C LEU A 500 -0.58 -17.65 13.34
N GLN A 501 -1.41 -18.70 13.34
CA GLN A 501 -0.98 -20.06 13.07
C GLN A 501 -0.87 -20.38 11.56
N THR A 502 -1.76 -19.83 10.74
CA THR A 502 -1.96 -20.23 9.34
C THR A 502 -1.49 -19.21 8.31
N THR A 503 -1.25 -17.94 8.71
CA THR A 503 -0.64 -16.95 7.81
C THR A 503 0.72 -17.41 7.31
N GLY A 504 1.17 -16.89 6.16
CA GLY A 504 2.47 -17.23 5.59
C GLY A 504 3.58 -17.19 6.65
N PRO A 505 4.41 -18.24 6.79
CA PRO A 505 5.36 -18.38 7.90
C PRO A 505 6.25 -17.14 8.08
N TRP A 506 6.72 -16.56 6.98
CA TRP A 506 7.56 -15.34 6.97
C TRP A 506 6.85 -14.06 7.46
N ARG A 507 5.51 -14.10 7.61
CA ARG A 507 4.70 -12.96 8.06
C ARG A 507 4.40 -12.99 9.56
N ARG A 508 4.54 -14.13 10.20
CA ARG A 508 4.10 -14.36 11.58
C ARG A 508 4.77 -13.41 12.57
N TYR A 509 6.09 -13.24 12.48
CA TYR A 509 6.84 -12.31 13.32
C TYR A 509 6.33 -10.87 13.22
N LEU A 510 6.04 -10.44 11.99
CA LEU A 510 5.60 -9.08 11.69
C LEU A 510 4.20 -8.77 12.31
N ARG A 511 3.40 -9.80 12.55
CA ARG A 511 2.02 -9.64 13.04
C ARG A 511 1.88 -9.81 14.54
N ALA A 512 2.75 -10.56 15.18
CA ALA A 512 2.68 -10.81 16.63
C ALA A 512 2.91 -9.53 17.45
N VAL A 513 3.71 -8.60 16.96
CA VAL A 513 3.96 -7.32 17.65
C VAL A 513 2.73 -6.43 17.66
N GLU A 514 2.03 -6.37 16.54
CA GLU A 514 0.86 -5.55 16.31
C GLU A 514 -0.40 -6.13 17.00
N TYR A 515 -0.65 -7.42 16.79
CA TYR A 515 -1.85 -8.06 17.32
C TYR A 515 -1.67 -8.63 18.72
N GLY A 516 -0.46 -9.06 19.06
CA GLY A 516 -0.11 -9.74 20.29
C GLY A 516 0.52 -11.12 20.05
N ASP A 517 1.31 -11.57 21.01
CA ASP A 517 1.91 -12.90 21.02
C ASP A 517 0.84 -13.98 21.29
N PRO A 518 0.78 -15.08 20.49
CA PRO A 518 -0.25 -16.11 20.64
C PRO A 518 -0.23 -16.86 21.97
N VAL A 519 0.85 -16.76 22.76
CA VAL A 519 0.98 -17.33 24.09
C VAL A 519 0.76 -16.28 25.16
N ALA A 520 1.55 -15.19 25.13
CA ALA A 520 1.51 -14.15 26.18
C ALA A 520 0.24 -13.30 26.13
N ASP A 521 -0.30 -13.00 24.94
CA ASP A 521 -1.47 -12.15 24.73
C ASP A 521 -2.73 -12.97 24.38
N ARG A 522 -2.74 -14.28 24.64
CA ARG A 522 -3.78 -15.21 24.19
C ARG A 522 -5.21 -14.77 24.55
N GLU A 523 -5.43 -14.29 25.77
CA GLU A 523 -6.75 -13.85 26.22
C GLU A 523 -7.28 -12.66 25.43
N ASN A 524 -6.39 -11.70 25.12
CA ASN A 524 -6.71 -10.56 24.28
C ASN A 524 -7.06 -10.99 22.86
N LEU A 525 -6.26 -11.89 22.26
CA LEU A 525 -6.50 -12.42 20.92
C LEU A 525 -7.86 -13.13 20.83
N ILE A 526 -8.26 -13.88 21.84
CA ILE A 526 -9.60 -14.49 21.93
C ILE A 526 -10.68 -13.40 22.05
N ARG A 527 -10.50 -12.43 22.93
CA ARG A 527 -11.45 -11.34 23.17
C ARG A 527 -11.72 -10.52 21.91
N PHE A 528 -10.69 -10.26 21.10
CA PHE A 528 -10.81 -9.48 19.86
C PHE A 528 -11.44 -10.27 18.71
N SER A 529 -11.31 -11.60 18.73
CA SER A 529 -11.71 -12.47 17.63
C SER A 529 -13.23 -12.49 17.44
N PRO A 530 -13.76 -11.99 16.31
CA PRO A 530 -15.20 -11.95 16.04
C PRO A 530 -15.85 -13.34 16.02
N ILE A 531 -15.10 -14.40 15.74
CA ILE A 531 -15.62 -15.79 15.65
C ILE A 531 -16.42 -16.20 16.90
N HIS A 532 -16.04 -15.68 18.09
CA HIS A 532 -16.70 -16.00 19.36
C HIS A 532 -18.00 -15.22 19.58
N LYS A 533 -18.39 -14.33 18.66
CA LYS A 533 -19.52 -13.40 18.79
C LYS A 533 -20.37 -13.30 17.52
N LEU A 534 -20.18 -14.20 16.55
CA LEU A 534 -20.87 -14.16 15.25
C LEU A 534 -22.39 -14.31 15.39
N ASP A 535 -22.89 -14.90 16.46
CA ASP A 535 -24.33 -14.99 16.79
C ASP A 535 -24.98 -13.61 16.94
N ARG A 536 -24.20 -12.57 17.24
CA ARG A 536 -24.66 -11.18 17.33
C ARG A 536 -24.90 -10.52 15.97
N ILE A 537 -24.32 -11.05 14.88
CA ILE A 537 -24.52 -10.52 13.52
C ILE A 537 -25.95 -10.83 13.09
N ARG A 538 -26.75 -9.79 12.86
CA ARG A 538 -28.17 -9.89 12.49
C ARG A 538 -28.48 -9.43 11.08
N VAL A 539 -27.55 -8.70 10.47
CA VAL A 539 -27.70 -8.08 9.15
C VAL A 539 -27.10 -8.95 8.05
N PRO A 540 -27.48 -8.75 6.78
CA PRO A 540 -26.85 -9.43 5.66
C PRO A 540 -25.36 -9.15 5.59
N LEU A 541 -24.55 -10.20 5.31
CA LEU A 541 -23.10 -10.13 5.17
C LEU A 541 -22.68 -10.72 3.82
N PHE A 542 -21.89 -9.94 3.06
CA PHE A 542 -21.20 -10.40 1.85
C PHE A 542 -19.74 -10.65 2.14
N ILE A 543 -19.24 -11.83 1.77
CA ILE A 543 -17.85 -12.27 1.96
C ILE A 543 -17.22 -12.55 0.60
N ALA A 544 -16.00 -12.06 0.34
CA ALA A 544 -15.20 -12.46 -0.81
C ALA A 544 -13.78 -12.84 -0.40
N GLN A 545 -13.26 -13.96 -0.97
CA GLN A 545 -11.98 -14.53 -0.57
C GLN A 545 -11.24 -15.09 -1.79
N GLY A 546 -9.97 -14.68 -1.95
CA GLY A 546 -9.02 -15.34 -2.83
C GLY A 546 -8.52 -16.65 -2.21
N LEU A 547 -8.52 -17.74 -2.97
CA LEU A 547 -8.20 -19.06 -2.42
C LEU A 547 -6.68 -19.30 -2.24
N ASP A 548 -5.84 -18.46 -2.89
CA ASP A 548 -4.38 -18.54 -2.79
C ASP A 548 -3.80 -17.47 -1.83
N ASP A 549 -4.66 -16.85 -0.98
CA ASP A 549 -4.29 -15.78 -0.06
C ASP A 549 -3.36 -16.27 1.07
N PRO A 550 -2.09 -15.84 1.12
CA PRO A 550 -1.16 -16.23 2.17
C PRO A 550 -1.21 -15.32 3.39
N ARG A 551 -1.90 -14.16 3.30
CA ARG A 551 -1.98 -13.18 4.39
C ARG A 551 -3.08 -13.52 5.36
N VAL A 552 -4.30 -13.67 4.83
CA VAL A 552 -5.49 -14.12 5.56
C VAL A 552 -6.02 -15.35 4.84
N PRO A 553 -5.61 -16.54 5.25
CA PRO A 553 -5.96 -17.77 4.56
C PRO A 553 -7.47 -18.01 4.51
N PRO A 554 -7.98 -18.72 3.48
CA PRO A 554 -9.41 -18.94 3.25
C PRO A 554 -10.19 -19.52 4.44
N GLY A 555 -9.48 -20.23 5.34
CA GLY A 555 -10.07 -20.79 6.56
C GLY A 555 -10.76 -19.76 7.45
N GLU A 556 -10.30 -18.50 7.44
CA GLU A 556 -10.94 -17.41 8.20
C GLU A 556 -12.36 -17.13 7.66
N SER A 557 -12.51 -16.94 6.36
CA SER A 557 -13.81 -16.73 5.70
C SER A 557 -14.71 -17.97 5.77
N GLU A 558 -14.14 -19.19 5.68
CA GLU A 558 -14.88 -20.46 5.82
C GLU A 558 -15.54 -20.58 7.20
N MET A 559 -14.83 -20.21 8.26
CA MET A 559 -15.37 -20.24 9.62
C MET A 559 -16.55 -19.29 9.77
N ILE A 560 -16.43 -18.04 9.27
CA ILE A 560 -17.52 -17.04 9.32
C ILE A 560 -18.75 -17.57 8.60
N TYR A 561 -18.57 -17.99 7.34
CA TYR A 561 -19.66 -18.48 6.50
C TYR A 561 -20.37 -19.68 7.12
N SER A 562 -19.61 -20.65 7.63
CA SER A 562 -20.17 -21.88 8.22
C SER A 562 -21.02 -21.61 9.45
N VAL A 563 -20.54 -20.73 10.36
CA VAL A 563 -21.26 -20.36 11.56
C VAL A 563 -22.52 -19.57 11.23
N LEU A 564 -22.44 -18.52 10.41
CA LEU A 564 -23.59 -17.69 10.08
C LEU A 564 -24.66 -18.47 9.33
N ARG A 565 -24.27 -19.35 8.40
CA ARG A 565 -25.20 -20.24 7.71
C ARG A 565 -25.88 -21.21 8.65
N GLY A 566 -25.13 -21.78 9.60
CA GLY A 566 -25.68 -22.67 10.63
C GLY A 566 -26.70 -21.98 11.55
N LEU A 567 -26.54 -20.66 11.77
CA LEU A 567 -27.47 -19.81 12.51
C LEU A 567 -28.66 -19.30 11.66
N GLY A 568 -28.73 -19.67 10.38
CA GLY A 568 -29.77 -19.19 9.46
C GLY A 568 -29.68 -17.69 9.13
N ARG A 569 -28.48 -17.09 9.25
CA ARG A 569 -28.25 -15.68 8.93
C ARG A 569 -28.07 -15.46 7.42
N PRO A 570 -28.52 -14.34 6.86
CA PRO A 570 -28.31 -14.02 5.44
C PRO A 570 -26.82 -13.74 5.20
N VAL A 571 -26.12 -14.69 4.58
CA VAL A 571 -24.70 -14.60 4.25
C VAL A 571 -24.45 -15.10 2.84
N GLU A 572 -23.73 -14.32 2.03
CA GLU A 572 -23.20 -14.72 0.74
C GLU A 572 -21.69 -14.87 0.82
N TYR A 573 -21.14 -15.92 0.22
CA TYR A 573 -19.70 -16.18 0.21
C TYR A 573 -19.22 -16.48 -1.21
N LEU A 574 -18.34 -15.63 -1.72
CA LEU A 574 -17.73 -15.75 -3.03
C LEU A 574 -16.28 -16.19 -2.90
N ARG A 575 -15.98 -17.40 -3.39
CA ARG A 575 -14.64 -18.01 -3.43
C ARG A 575 -14.00 -17.80 -4.79
N ILE A 576 -12.84 -17.18 -4.83
CA ILE A 576 -12.17 -16.82 -6.09
C ILE A 576 -10.89 -17.64 -6.23
N PRO A 577 -10.85 -18.64 -7.12
CA PRO A 577 -9.62 -19.41 -7.38
C PRO A 577 -8.59 -18.53 -8.12
N HIS A 578 -7.31 -18.86 -7.92
CA HIS A 578 -6.17 -18.18 -8.54
C HIS A 578 -6.13 -16.66 -8.28
N GLU A 579 -6.52 -16.27 -7.08
CA GLU A 579 -6.38 -14.93 -6.52
C GLU A 579 -5.90 -15.04 -5.07
N GLY A 580 -5.00 -14.12 -4.72
CA GLY A 580 -4.45 -14.01 -3.38
C GLY A 580 -5.17 -12.96 -2.53
N HIS A 581 -4.38 -12.06 -1.89
CA HIS A 581 -4.88 -10.98 -1.03
C HIS A 581 -5.37 -9.77 -1.85
N GLY A 582 -6.12 -10.03 -2.89
CA GLY A 582 -6.67 -9.05 -3.84
C GLY A 582 -7.31 -9.74 -5.02
N PHE A 583 -7.88 -8.95 -5.96
CA PHE A 583 -8.49 -9.47 -7.18
C PHE A 583 -7.85 -8.75 -8.37
N ALA A 584 -6.92 -9.42 -9.04
CA ALA A 584 -6.14 -8.84 -10.13
C ALA A 584 -6.82 -9.03 -11.49
N ARG A 585 -7.42 -10.19 -11.74
CA ARG A 585 -8.03 -10.55 -13.01
C ARG A 585 -9.36 -9.85 -13.19
N ILE A 586 -9.61 -9.28 -14.38
CA ILE A 586 -10.81 -8.47 -14.65
C ILE A 586 -12.12 -9.25 -14.47
N GLU A 587 -12.14 -10.53 -14.85
CA GLU A 587 -13.29 -11.40 -14.67
C GLU A 587 -13.63 -11.61 -13.19
N ASN A 588 -12.62 -11.79 -12.35
CA ASN A 588 -12.77 -11.92 -10.91
C ASN A 588 -13.20 -10.61 -10.25
N ARG A 589 -12.63 -9.48 -10.69
CA ARG A 589 -13.08 -8.14 -10.27
C ARG A 589 -14.55 -7.92 -10.62
N ARG A 590 -14.99 -8.29 -11.83
CA ARG A 590 -16.39 -8.19 -12.24
C ARG A 590 -17.31 -9.07 -11.39
N ALA A 591 -16.89 -10.29 -11.08
CA ALA A 591 -17.68 -11.20 -10.22
C ALA A 591 -17.83 -10.64 -8.80
N VAL A 592 -16.73 -10.22 -8.18
CA VAL A 592 -16.71 -9.72 -6.80
C VAL A 592 -17.46 -8.38 -6.70
N PHE A 593 -17.06 -7.37 -7.46
CA PHE A 593 -17.66 -6.03 -7.34
C PHE A 593 -19.05 -5.94 -7.95
N GLY A 594 -19.36 -6.78 -8.96
CA GLY A 594 -20.72 -6.98 -9.45
C GLY A 594 -21.63 -7.59 -8.39
N GLY A 595 -21.11 -8.57 -7.64
CA GLY A 595 -21.76 -9.15 -6.48
C GLY A 595 -22.05 -8.11 -5.39
N VAL A 596 -21.04 -7.30 -5.02
CA VAL A 596 -21.23 -6.21 -4.05
C VAL A 596 -22.26 -5.20 -4.51
N ALA A 597 -22.21 -4.76 -5.78
CA ALA A 597 -23.17 -3.81 -6.32
C ALA A 597 -24.61 -4.33 -6.28
N ARG A 598 -24.80 -5.61 -6.60
CA ARG A 598 -26.09 -6.28 -6.46
C ARG A 598 -26.53 -6.35 -5.00
N PHE A 599 -25.66 -6.83 -4.11
CA PHE A 599 -25.94 -7.02 -2.70
C PHE A 599 -26.31 -5.70 -1.99
N LEU A 600 -25.59 -4.61 -2.26
CA LEU A 600 -25.95 -3.28 -1.75
C LEU A 600 -27.33 -2.84 -2.26
N ARG A 601 -27.66 -3.04 -3.54
CA ARG A 601 -28.97 -2.67 -4.08
C ARG A 601 -30.12 -3.46 -3.45
N GLU A 602 -29.88 -4.70 -3.05
CA GLU A 602 -30.88 -5.60 -2.46
C GLU A 602 -31.11 -5.35 -0.97
N HIS A 603 -30.07 -4.90 -0.25
CA HIS A 603 -30.09 -4.88 1.21
C HIS A 603 -29.85 -3.50 1.84
N LEU A 604 -29.25 -2.57 1.12
CA LEU A 604 -29.03 -1.20 1.57
C LEU A 604 -30.12 -0.28 1.04
#